data_3e9930f0f8d578783b462fef73507840
#
_entry.id   3e9930f0f8d578783b462fef73507840
#
_cell.length_a   1.000
_cell.length_b   1.000
_cell.length_c   1.000
_cell.angle_alpha   90.00
_cell.angle_beta   90.00
_cell.angle_gamma   90.00
#
_symmetry.space_group_name_H-M   'P 1'
#
loop_
_entity.id
_entity.type
_entity.pdbx_description
1 polymer ?
#
loop_
_entity_poly.entity_id
_entity_poly.type
_entity_poly.pdbx_seq_one_letter_code
_entity_poly.pdbx_strand_id
1 'polypeptide(L)'
;MNILFVEDDAMNRRVVRDMLTVAGATMDEAHDAESGLQMIDSHEYDIVLMDLRMPGMDGLTAIKHIRARTDDKASVPVIVVTADTALDICRDCIDQGADEVILKPVAMNKLFDAIGRLIARGNSRMMLN
;
A
#
# COMPACT_ATOMS: atom_id res chain seq x y z
N MET A 1 -4.08 7.43 -11.89
CA MET A 1 -4.10 6.74 -10.58
C MET A 1 -2.87 7.16 -9.79
N ASN A 2 -3.10 7.60 -8.58
CA ASN A 2 -2.04 8.08 -7.69
C ASN A 2 -1.78 7.04 -6.59
N ILE A 3 -0.54 6.58 -6.50
CA ILE A 3 -0.13 5.53 -5.56
C ILE A 3 0.96 6.09 -4.66
N LEU A 4 0.87 5.81 -3.35
CA LEU A 4 1.93 6.11 -2.40
C LEU A 4 2.65 4.81 -2.07
N PHE A 5 3.97 4.80 -2.14
CA PHE A 5 4.78 3.68 -1.67
C PHE A 5 5.61 4.11 -0.47
N VAL A 6 5.34 3.48 0.67
CA VAL A 6 6.07 3.71 1.93
C VAL A 6 7.11 2.59 2.07
N GLU A 7 8.37 2.90 1.87
CA GLU A 7 9.48 1.95 1.81
C GLU A 7 10.78 2.68 2.11
N ASP A 8 11.59 2.14 3.01
CA ASP A 8 12.86 2.78 3.39
C ASP A 8 14.00 2.55 2.38
N ASP A 9 13.93 1.50 1.57
CA ASP A 9 14.96 1.16 0.60
C ASP A 9 14.70 1.87 -0.74
N ALA A 10 15.63 2.76 -1.13
CA ALA A 10 15.49 3.53 -2.37
C ALA A 10 15.47 2.65 -3.63
N MET A 11 16.20 1.53 -3.64
CA MET A 11 16.21 0.61 -4.76
C MET A 11 14.84 -0.05 -4.95
N ASN A 12 14.22 -0.48 -3.86
CA ASN A 12 12.88 -1.08 -3.92
C ASN A 12 11.85 -0.06 -4.40
N ARG A 13 11.95 1.20 -3.97
CA ARG A 13 11.07 2.26 -4.46
C ARG A 13 11.22 2.46 -5.96
N ARG A 14 12.45 2.47 -6.45
CA ARG A 14 12.73 2.66 -7.88
C ARG A 14 12.17 1.52 -8.74
N VAL A 15 12.35 0.29 -8.30
CA VAL A 15 11.83 -0.88 -9.03
C VAL A 15 10.32 -0.80 -9.20
N VAL A 16 9.61 -0.49 -8.11
CA VAL A 16 8.16 -0.38 -8.15
C VAL A 16 7.70 0.84 -8.95
N ARG A 17 8.41 1.96 -8.85
CA ARG A 17 8.13 3.15 -9.67
C ARG A 17 8.18 2.82 -11.16
N ASP A 18 9.22 2.09 -11.59
CA ASP A 18 9.37 1.71 -12.99
C ASP A 18 8.21 0.82 -13.45
N MET A 19 7.79 -0.13 -12.62
CA MET A 19 6.64 -0.98 -12.90
C MET A 19 5.35 -0.17 -13.05
N LEU A 20 5.09 0.75 -12.13
CA LEU A 20 3.88 1.55 -12.14
C LEU A 20 3.86 2.54 -13.30
N THR A 21 5.02 3.04 -13.71
CA THR A 21 5.14 3.90 -14.89
C THR A 21 4.69 3.16 -16.15
N VAL A 22 5.03 1.88 -16.27
CA VAL A 22 4.57 1.04 -17.39
C VAL A 22 3.04 0.97 -17.42
N ALA A 23 2.41 0.94 -16.26
CA ALA A 23 0.94 0.90 -16.14
C ALA A 23 0.28 2.28 -16.30
N GLY A 24 1.04 3.35 -16.44
CA GLY A 24 0.50 4.70 -16.54
C GLY A 24 0.08 5.31 -15.21
N ALA A 25 0.50 4.74 -14.09
CA ALA A 25 0.22 5.28 -12.76
C ALA A 25 1.33 6.23 -12.30
N THR A 26 1.00 7.14 -11.40
CA THR A 26 1.98 7.99 -10.74
C THR A 26 2.25 7.46 -9.33
N MET A 27 3.48 7.59 -8.87
CA MET A 27 3.88 7.12 -7.55
C MET A 27 4.60 8.21 -6.78
N ASP A 28 4.10 8.49 -5.58
CA ASP A 28 4.84 9.28 -4.59
C ASP A 28 5.60 8.31 -3.67
N GLU A 29 6.70 8.76 -3.11
CA GLU A 29 7.56 7.95 -2.25
C GLU A 29 7.62 8.53 -0.86
N ALA A 30 7.51 7.67 0.15
CA ALA A 30 7.81 8.00 1.54
C ALA A 30 8.87 7.02 2.03
N HIS A 31 9.88 7.51 2.71
CA HIS A 31 11.00 6.69 3.16
C HIS A 31 10.81 6.11 4.57
N ASP A 32 9.73 6.50 5.25
CA ASP A 32 9.34 5.92 6.54
C ASP A 32 7.82 6.05 6.74
N ALA A 33 7.32 5.39 7.78
CA ALA A 33 5.88 5.37 8.06
C ALA A 33 5.35 6.75 8.45
N GLU A 34 6.10 7.50 9.23
CA GLU A 34 5.66 8.84 9.67
C GLU A 34 5.49 9.78 8.50
N SER A 35 6.47 9.82 7.58
CA SER A 35 6.38 10.61 6.35
C SER A 35 5.20 10.16 5.51
N GLY A 36 4.98 8.84 5.39
CA GLY A 36 3.85 8.29 4.65
C GLY A 36 2.52 8.75 5.21
N LEU A 37 2.35 8.69 6.53
CA LEU A 37 1.11 9.14 7.18
C LEU A 37 0.87 10.64 6.95
N GLN A 38 1.91 11.45 6.99
CA GLN A 38 1.81 12.89 6.71
C GLN A 38 1.38 13.13 5.26
N MET A 39 1.91 12.37 4.31
CA MET A 39 1.53 12.49 2.90
C MET A 39 0.07 12.09 2.69
N ILE A 40 -0.41 11.08 3.39
CA ILE A 40 -1.82 10.69 3.35
C ILE A 40 -2.71 11.83 3.85
N ASP A 41 -2.29 12.55 4.89
CA ASP A 41 -3.03 13.71 5.38
C ASP A 41 -3.19 14.80 4.32
N SER A 42 -2.16 15.02 3.52
CA SER A 42 -2.06 16.16 2.60
C SER A 42 -2.51 15.86 1.18
N HIS A 43 -2.59 14.59 0.79
CA HIS A 43 -2.82 14.17 -0.60
C HIS A 43 -3.88 13.08 -0.67
N GLU A 44 -4.48 12.95 -1.85
CA GLU A 44 -5.41 11.85 -2.13
C GLU A 44 -4.68 10.75 -2.88
N TYR A 45 -4.74 9.53 -2.35
CA TYR A 45 -4.17 8.36 -3.00
C TYR A 45 -5.24 7.33 -3.31
N ASP A 46 -5.10 6.66 -4.43
CA ASP A 46 -5.99 5.56 -4.82
C ASP A 46 -5.59 4.26 -4.13
N ILE A 47 -4.29 4.09 -3.91
CA ILE A 47 -3.72 2.89 -3.26
C ILE A 47 -2.47 3.30 -2.49
N VAL A 48 -2.26 2.67 -1.33
CA VAL A 48 -1.04 2.79 -0.55
C VAL A 48 -0.33 1.43 -0.55
N LEU A 49 0.93 1.41 -0.97
CA LEU A 49 1.81 0.26 -0.83
C LEU A 49 2.63 0.47 0.45
N MET A 50 2.67 -0.53 1.32
CA MET A 50 3.29 -0.40 2.64
C MET A 50 4.26 -1.54 2.92
N ASP A 51 5.53 -1.20 3.14
CA ASP A 51 6.52 -2.15 3.65
C ASP A 51 6.30 -2.34 5.16
N LEU A 52 6.48 -3.56 5.64
CA LEU A 52 6.29 -3.85 7.06
C LEU A 52 7.50 -3.48 7.91
N ARG A 53 8.70 -3.74 7.42
CA ARG A 53 9.93 -3.58 8.20
C ARG A 53 10.65 -2.31 7.83
N MET A 54 10.48 -1.30 8.68
CA MET A 54 11.13 0.00 8.51
C MET A 54 11.64 0.47 9.86
N PRO A 55 12.74 1.25 9.90
CA PRO A 55 13.18 1.87 11.16
C PRO A 55 12.08 2.79 11.71
N GLY A 56 11.95 2.82 13.03
CA GLY A 56 10.91 3.61 13.70
C GLY A 56 9.58 2.88 13.70
N MET A 57 8.52 3.55 13.23
CA MET A 57 7.19 2.94 13.14
C MET A 57 7.17 1.88 12.05
N ASP A 58 6.72 0.66 12.36
CA ASP A 58 6.58 -0.39 11.35
C ASP A 58 5.29 -0.21 10.52
N GLY A 59 5.21 -0.96 9.41
CA GLY A 59 4.08 -0.84 8.49
C GLY A 59 2.75 -1.27 9.09
N LEU A 60 2.76 -2.26 9.97
CA LEU A 60 1.56 -2.74 10.63
C LEU A 60 0.94 -1.66 11.52
N THR A 61 1.78 -0.97 12.29
CA THR A 61 1.37 0.15 13.12
C THR A 61 0.82 1.29 12.26
N ALA A 62 1.49 1.57 11.14
CA ALA A 62 1.02 2.60 10.20
C ALA A 62 -0.37 2.27 9.65
N ILE A 63 -0.64 1.01 9.32
CA ILE A 63 -1.96 0.59 8.85
C ILE A 63 -3.01 0.82 9.92
N LYS A 64 -2.71 0.52 11.18
CA LYS A 64 -3.62 0.80 12.29
C LYS A 64 -3.97 2.27 12.37
N HIS A 65 -2.98 3.15 12.22
CA HIS A 65 -3.21 4.59 12.20
C HIS A 65 -4.11 5.02 11.05
N ILE A 66 -3.90 4.45 9.87
CA ILE A 66 -4.74 4.75 8.71
C ILE A 66 -6.19 4.35 8.99
N ARG A 67 -6.42 3.14 9.47
CA ARG A 67 -7.76 2.61 9.72
C ARG A 67 -8.48 3.29 10.87
N ALA A 68 -7.74 3.90 11.79
CA ALA A 68 -8.32 4.64 12.93
C ALA A 68 -8.75 6.06 12.54
N ARG A 69 -8.52 6.53 11.33
CA ARG A 69 -8.92 7.86 10.87
C ARG A 69 -10.44 7.99 10.87
N THR A 70 -10.92 9.22 11.04
CA THR A 70 -12.35 9.51 11.06
C THR A 70 -12.86 10.09 9.74
N ASP A 71 -12.03 10.11 8.70
CA ASP A 71 -12.36 10.62 7.36
C ASP A 71 -12.38 9.47 6.33
N ASP A 72 -12.68 9.80 5.08
CA ASP A 72 -12.77 8.83 3.99
C ASP A 72 -11.45 8.11 3.73
N LYS A 73 -10.32 8.72 4.09
CA LYS A 73 -8.99 8.14 3.89
C LYS A 73 -8.77 6.90 4.77
N ALA A 74 -9.60 6.69 5.80
CA ALA A 74 -9.52 5.50 6.65
C ALA A 74 -9.72 4.20 5.86
N SER A 75 -10.38 4.26 4.73
CA SER A 75 -10.66 3.08 3.88
C SER A 75 -9.82 3.02 2.61
N VAL A 76 -8.75 3.81 2.51
CA VAL A 76 -7.85 3.75 1.35
C VAL A 76 -7.32 2.32 1.18
N PRO A 77 -7.34 1.77 -0.03
CA PRO A 77 -6.78 0.43 -0.27
C PRO A 77 -5.30 0.37 0.08
N VAL A 78 -4.91 -0.65 0.85
CA VAL A 78 -3.53 -0.86 1.29
C VAL A 78 -3.04 -2.22 0.82
N ILE A 79 -1.93 -2.24 0.10
CA ILE A 79 -1.21 -3.46 -0.28
C ILE A 79 0.08 -3.49 0.55
N VAL A 80 0.23 -4.53 1.37
CA VAL A 80 1.48 -4.76 2.09
C VAL A 80 2.49 -5.41 1.16
N VAL A 81 3.73 -4.93 1.18
CA VAL A 81 4.84 -5.49 0.41
C VAL A 81 5.91 -5.92 1.42
N THR A 82 6.17 -7.23 1.53
CA THR A 82 7.05 -7.75 2.57
C THR A 82 7.92 -8.91 2.06
N ALA A 83 9.11 -9.05 2.63
CA ALA A 83 9.98 -10.20 2.41
C ALA A 83 9.64 -11.37 3.33
N ASP A 84 8.75 -11.17 4.29
CA ASP A 84 8.40 -12.17 5.29
C ASP A 84 7.37 -13.15 4.72
N THR A 85 7.70 -14.44 4.70
CA THR A 85 6.85 -15.49 4.14
C THR A 85 6.01 -16.21 5.20
N ALA A 86 6.11 -15.81 6.47
CA ALA A 86 5.33 -16.44 7.54
C ALA A 86 3.83 -16.20 7.34
N LEU A 87 3.05 -17.27 7.41
CA LEU A 87 1.58 -17.19 7.25
C LEU A 87 0.95 -16.30 8.31
N ASP A 88 1.50 -16.31 9.53
CA ASP A 88 0.98 -15.50 10.62
C ASP A 88 1.12 -14.01 10.33
N ILE A 89 2.22 -13.59 9.69
CA ILE A 89 2.43 -12.19 9.30
C ILE A 89 1.38 -11.75 8.28
N CYS A 90 1.09 -12.60 7.29
CA CYS A 90 0.06 -12.28 6.29
C CYS A 90 -1.32 -12.14 6.94
N ARG A 91 -1.66 -13.03 7.86
CA ARG A 91 -2.92 -12.96 8.62
C ARG A 91 -3.00 -11.67 9.42
N ASP A 92 -1.92 -11.35 10.16
CA ASP A 92 -1.88 -10.15 10.98
C ASP A 92 -2.09 -8.90 10.13
N CYS A 93 -1.50 -8.84 8.94
CA CYS A 93 -1.67 -7.72 8.03
C CYS A 93 -3.13 -7.54 7.63
N ILE A 94 -3.78 -8.63 7.22
CA ILE A 94 -5.20 -8.59 6.82
C ILE A 94 -6.08 -8.24 8.02
N ASP A 95 -5.81 -8.83 9.19
CA ASP A 95 -6.58 -8.54 10.41
C ASP A 95 -6.47 -7.08 10.82
N GLN A 96 -5.32 -6.46 10.60
CA GLN A 96 -5.11 -5.04 10.92
C GLN A 96 -5.64 -4.09 9.84
N GLY A 97 -6.12 -4.61 8.73
CA GLY A 97 -6.80 -3.82 7.72
C GLY A 97 -6.12 -3.69 6.37
N ALA A 98 -5.06 -4.47 6.10
CA ALA A 98 -4.50 -4.55 4.75
C ALA A 98 -5.46 -5.28 3.83
N ASP A 99 -5.54 -4.84 2.57
CA ASP A 99 -6.42 -5.46 1.58
C ASP A 99 -5.74 -6.61 0.85
N GLU A 100 -4.43 -6.50 0.60
CA GLU A 100 -3.63 -7.49 -0.12
C GLU A 100 -2.24 -7.54 0.49
N VAL A 101 -1.55 -8.67 0.29
CA VAL A 101 -0.15 -8.85 0.69
C VAL A 101 0.62 -9.40 -0.50
N ILE A 102 1.74 -8.75 -0.84
CA ILE A 102 2.64 -9.17 -1.91
C ILE A 102 4.01 -9.46 -1.30
N LEU A 103 4.60 -10.59 -1.68
CA LEU A 103 5.94 -10.96 -1.23
C LEU A 103 7.01 -10.32 -2.12
N LYS A 104 8.10 -9.88 -1.50
CA LYS A 104 9.30 -9.42 -2.21
C LYS A 104 10.11 -10.63 -2.70
N PRO A 105 10.79 -10.53 -3.85
CA PRO A 105 10.83 -9.36 -4.73
C PRO A 105 9.50 -9.17 -5.46
N VAL A 106 9.08 -7.93 -5.63
CA VAL A 106 7.80 -7.62 -6.25
C VAL A 106 7.80 -8.05 -7.72
N ALA A 107 6.88 -8.93 -8.08
CA ALA A 107 6.67 -9.32 -9.47
C ALA A 107 5.60 -8.41 -10.09
N MET A 108 5.86 -7.89 -11.28
CA MET A 108 4.97 -6.95 -11.96
C MET A 108 3.55 -7.50 -12.11
N ASN A 109 3.43 -8.76 -12.52
CA ASN A 109 2.11 -9.39 -12.69
C ASN A 109 1.35 -9.47 -11.38
N LYS A 110 2.02 -9.78 -10.27
CA LYS A 110 1.39 -9.85 -8.95
C LYS A 110 0.90 -8.47 -8.50
N LEU A 111 1.74 -7.45 -8.71
CA LEU A 111 1.38 -6.08 -8.35
C LEU A 111 0.16 -5.61 -9.17
N PHE A 112 0.19 -5.82 -10.49
CA PHE A 112 -0.89 -5.38 -11.36
C PHE A 112 -2.20 -6.14 -11.09
N ASP A 113 -2.12 -7.43 -10.78
CA ASP A 113 -3.30 -8.23 -10.42
C ASP A 113 -3.93 -7.71 -9.13
N ALA A 114 -3.12 -7.41 -8.12
CA ALA A 114 -3.61 -6.87 -6.85
C ALA A 114 -4.27 -5.49 -7.04
N ILE A 115 -3.64 -4.61 -7.79
CA ILE A 115 -4.19 -3.29 -8.11
C ILE A 115 -5.52 -3.45 -8.86
N GLY A 116 -5.57 -4.34 -9.85
CA GLY A 116 -6.79 -4.60 -10.62
C GLY A 116 -7.93 -5.07 -9.75
N ARG A 117 -7.67 -5.96 -8.80
CA ARG A 117 -8.70 -6.45 -7.87
C ARG A 117 -9.26 -5.31 -7.00
N LEU A 118 -8.39 -4.44 -6.51
CA LEU A 118 -8.81 -3.32 -5.64
C LEU A 118 -9.63 -2.29 -6.42
N ILE A 119 -9.24 -1.99 -7.65
CA ILE A 119 -10.00 -1.09 -8.53
C ILE A 119 -11.38 -1.68 -8.82
N ALA A 120 -11.44 -2.97 -9.15
CA ALA A 120 -12.71 -3.64 -9.45
C ALA A 120 -13.68 -3.59 -8.26
N ARG A 121 -13.17 -3.78 -7.04
CA ARG A 121 -13.97 -3.66 -5.82
C ARG A 121 -14.52 -2.25 -5.64
N GLY A 122 -13.68 -1.23 -5.84
CA GLY A 122 -14.10 0.16 -5.76
C GLY A 122 -15.17 0.51 -6.77
N ASN A 123 -15.02 0.08 -8.02
CA ASN A 123 -16.00 0.30 -9.06
C ASN A 123 -17.33 -0.42 -8.75
N SER A 124 -17.26 -1.65 -8.23
CA SER A 124 -18.45 -2.39 -7.84
C SER A 124 -19.23 -1.67 -6.73
N ARG A 125 -18.51 -1.12 -5.74
CA ARG A 125 -19.14 -0.33 -4.67
C ARG A 125 -19.83 0.91 -5.21
N MET A 126 -19.19 1.59 -6.15
CA MET A 126 -19.76 2.78 -6.78
C MET A 126 -21.02 2.45 -7.59
N MET A 127 -21.05 1.32 -8.25
CA MET A 127 -22.20 0.88 -9.04
C MET A 127 -23.40 0.45 -8.20
N LEU A 128 -23.15 0.00 -6.96
CA LEU A 128 -24.19 -0.45 -6.06
C LEU A 128 -24.86 0.70 -5.29
N ASN A 129 -24.26 1.85 -5.32
CA ASN A 129 -24.78 3.05 -4.69
C ASN A 129 -25.56 3.90 -5.69
#